data_a79754b99269aa32223f18b32e1ad455
#
_entry.id   a79754b99269aa32223f18b32e1ad455
#
_cell.length_a   1.000
_cell.length_b   1.000
_cell.length_c   1.000
_cell.angle_alpha   90.00
_cell.angle_beta   90.00
_cell.angle_gamma   90.00
#
_symmetry.space_group_name_H-M   'P 1'
#
loop_
_entity.id
_entity.type
_entity.pdbx_description
1 polymer ?
#
loop_
_entity_poly.entity_id
_entity_poly.type
_entity_poly.pdbx_seq_one_letter_code
_entity_poly.pdbx_strand_id
1 'polypeptide(L)'
;VIGVADAPQKPLDEITTLEEPAEYYQLSEDWLNDAIPAQVTEKYLRERYCLTKYQVTDILNRAAKVGWAEPKPGYGWRFLDVAKTPEALEQIYKVRSLIEPAALLESDFNHDLDVLGRLKREQQDLLSGAIETLPADALLKSGIRFHEDLISLSGNPHYLLILKQLNNMRRLIEYRAMIDRKRMYGQCAEHLRMVELVVEGNNLEAAHLMKRHLSGSFARKSPILGLRPKAEKNAEENVRLPEE
;
A
#
# COMPACT_ATOMS: atom_id res chain seq x y z
N VAL A 1 -40.17 -25.12 -5.09
CA VAL A 1 -39.21 -24.73 -4.05
C VAL A 1 -37.89 -25.39 -4.45
N ILE A 2 -37.02 -24.63 -5.12
CA ILE A 2 -35.67 -25.07 -5.46
C ILE A 2 -34.73 -24.31 -4.52
N GLY A 3 -34.11 -25.06 -3.60
CA GLY A 3 -33.13 -24.52 -2.68
C GLY A 3 -31.89 -24.06 -3.46
N VAL A 4 -31.56 -22.79 -3.29
CA VAL A 4 -30.26 -22.25 -3.71
C VAL A 4 -29.24 -22.76 -2.71
N ALA A 5 -28.36 -23.64 -3.16
CA ALA A 5 -27.23 -24.10 -2.37
C ALA A 5 -26.27 -22.92 -2.16
N ASP A 6 -26.05 -22.56 -0.90
CA ASP A 6 -25.02 -21.64 -0.45
C ASP A 6 -23.66 -22.15 -0.96
N ALA A 7 -23.01 -21.36 -1.81
CA ALA A 7 -21.63 -21.63 -2.19
C ALA A 7 -20.74 -21.46 -0.95
N PRO A 8 -19.83 -22.40 -0.64
CA PRO A 8 -18.97 -22.27 0.52
C PRO A 8 -18.09 -21.03 0.41
N GLN A 9 -18.26 -20.10 1.34
CA GLN A 9 -17.37 -18.96 1.51
C GLN A 9 -15.99 -19.50 1.88
N LYS A 10 -15.00 -19.20 1.04
CA LYS A 10 -13.60 -19.54 1.34
C LYS A 10 -13.15 -18.74 2.57
N PRO A 11 -12.68 -19.42 3.63
CA PRO A 11 -12.13 -18.73 4.80
C PRO A 11 -10.89 -17.93 4.46
N LEU A 12 -10.58 -16.92 5.28
CA LEU A 12 -9.31 -16.13 5.22
C LEU A 12 -8.04 -17.00 5.19
N ASP A 13 -8.14 -18.24 5.63
CA ASP A 13 -7.04 -19.23 5.68
C ASP A 13 -6.47 -19.64 4.31
N GLU A 14 -7.14 -19.30 3.19
CA GLU A 14 -6.59 -19.53 1.84
C GLU A 14 -5.77 -18.36 1.28
N ILE A 15 -5.56 -17.28 2.03
CA ILE A 15 -4.46 -16.38 1.75
C ILE A 15 -3.20 -17.02 2.36
N THR A 16 -2.79 -18.14 1.81
CA THR A 16 -1.44 -18.68 2.02
C THR A 16 -0.50 -17.67 1.37
N THR A 17 -0.18 -16.64 2.11
CA THR A 17 0.87 -15.70 1.77
C THR A 17 2.16 -16.47 1.91
N LEU A 18 2.63 -17.00 0.80
CA LEU A 18 4.04 -17.32 0.67
C LEU A 18 4.77 -16.04 1.08
N GLU A 19 5.46 -16.07 2.20
CA GLU A 19 6.38 -14.99 2.56
C GLU A 19 7.27 -14.76 1.35
N GLU A 20 7.44 -13.50 0.98
CA GLU A 20 8.33 -13.20 -0.14
C GLU A 20 9.73 -13.70 0.24
N PRO A 21 10.51 -14.29 -0.69
CA PRO A 21 11.86 -14.74 -0.39
C PRO A 21 12.72 -13.60 0.18
N ALA A 22 13.66 -13.92 1.07
CA ALA A 22 14.57 -12.93 1.65
C ALA A 22 15.30 -12.11 0.57
N GLU A 23 15.62 -12.75 -0.54
CA GLU A 23 16.29 -12.15 -1.71
C GLU A 23 15.39 -11.15 -2.45
N TYR A 24 14.05 -11.33 -2.41
CA TYR A 24 13.12 -10.34 -2.93
C TYR A 24 13.18 -9.04 -2.12
N TYR A 25 13.24 -9.16 -0.79
CA TYR A 25 13.39 -7.99 0.08
C TYR A 25 14.75 -7.32 -0.12
N GLN A 26 15.83 -8.09 -0.23
CA GLN A 26 17.16 -7.54 -0.49
C GLN A 26 17.20 -6.80 -1.82
N LEU A 27 16.64 -7.36 -2.89
CA LEU A 27 16.54 -6.70 -4.19
C LEU A 27 15.72 -5.40 -4.09
N SER A 28 14.61 -5.41 -3.37
CA SER A 28 13.75 -4.23 -3.19
C SER A 28 14.45 -3.12 -2.40
N GLU A 29 15.20 -3.48 -1.35
CA GLU A 29 16.01 -2.54 -0.58
C GLU A 29 17.13 -1.94 -1.42
N ASP A 30 17.85 -2.77 -2.18
CA ASP A 30 18.91 -2.29 -3.08
C ASP A 30 18.35 -1.33 -4.15
N TRP A 31 17.12 -1.59 -4.66
CA TRP A 31 16.45 -0.67 -5.57
C TRP A 31 16.04 0.64 -4.90
N LEU A 32 15.49 0.59 -3.69
CA LEU A 32 15.12 1.78 -2.92
C LEU A 32 16.33 2.66 -2.56
N ASN A 33 17.51 2.05 -2.37
CA ASN A 33 18.75 2.74 -2.00
C ASN A 33 19.63 3.10 -3.20
N ASP A 34 19.14 2.96 -4.45
CA ASP A 34 19.90 3.19 -5.67
C ASP A 34 21.21 2.36 -5.79
N ALA A 35 21.27 1.22 -5.10
CA ALA A 35 22.41 0.31 -5.07
C ALA A 35 22.49 -0.60 -6.30
N ILE A 36 21.46 -0.60 -7.16
CA ILE A 36 21.41 -1.33 -8.43
C ILE A 36 20.91 -0.44 -9.55
N PRO A 37 21.37 -0.68 -10.81
CA PRO A 37 20.93 0.11 -11.95
C PRO A 37 19.46 -0.15 -12.30
N ALA A 38 18.80 0.84 -12.90
CA ALA A 38 17.42 0.74 -13.34
C ALA A 38 17.19 -0.34 -14.41
N GLN A 39 18.22 -0.73 -15.15
CA GLN A 39 18.16 -1.77 -16.16
C GLN A 39 19.15 -2.88 -15.82
N VAL A 40 18.64 -4.10 -15.72
CA VAL A 40 19.43 -5.26 -15.32
C VAL A 40 19.18 -6.45 -16.24
N THR A 41 20.11 -7.40 -16.21
CA THR A 41 19.93 -8.73 -16.81
C THR A 41 19.75 -9.78 -15.73
N GLU A 42 19.09 -10.88 -16.05
CA GLU A 42 18.99 -12.01 -15.11
C GLU A 42 20.39 -12.53 -14.71
N LYS A 43 21.36 -12.50 -15.64
CA LYS A 43 22.74 -12.87 -15.35
C LYS A 43 23.34 -11.97 -14.27
N TYR A 44 23.19 -10.64 -14.40
CA TYR A 44 23.66 -9.68 -13.39
C TYR A 44 23.07 -9.96 -12.00
N LEU A 45 21.76 -10.20 -11.90
CA LEU A 45 21.12 -10.47 -10.62
C LEU A 45 21.54 -11.82 -10.03
N ARG A 46 21.71 -12.83 -10.86
CA ARG A 46 22.23 -14.14 -10.43
C ARG A 46 23.61 -14.02 -9.81
N GLU A 47 24.51 -13.31 -10.45
CA GLU A 47 25.89 -13.12 -9.98
C GLU A 47 25.94 -12.27 -8.72
N ARG A 48 25.16 -11.19 -8.67
CA ARG A 48 25.14 -10.27 -7.52
C ARG A 48 24.57 -10.90 -6.25
N TYR A 49 23.50 -11.69 -6.37
CA TYR A 49 22.79 -12.28 -5.23
C TYR A 49 23.02 -13.77 -5.04
N CYS A 50 23.95 -14.36 -5.80
CA CYS A 50 24.26 -15.82 -5.78
C CYS A 50 23.01 -16.70 -6.00
N LEU A 51 22.12 -16.29 -6.93
CA LEU A 51 20.84 -16.95 -7.17
C LEU A 51 20.86 -17.90 -8.37
N THR A 52 19.99 -18.90 -8.32
CA THR A 52 19.69 -19.74 -9.49
C THR A 52 18.85 -18.95 -10.50
N LYS A 53 18.79 -19.43 -11.75
CA LYS A 53 17.92 -18.84 -12.78
C LYS A 53 16.46 -18.82 -12.34
N TYR A 54 15.98 -19.91 -11.75
CA TYR A 54 14.59 -20.02 -11.27
C TYR A 54 14.26 -18.96 -10.20
N GLN A 55 15.12 -18.79 -9.19
CA GLN A 55 14.92 -17.78 -8.14
C GLN A 55 14.86 -16.35 -8.71
N VAL A 56 15.78 -16.00 -9.61
CA VAL A 56 15.75 -14.67 -10.25
C VAL A 56 14.47 -14.46 -11.05
N THR A 57 14.06 -15.46 -11.84
CA THR A 57 12.83 -15.37 -12.64
C THR A 57 11.60 -15.24 -11.73
N ASP A 58 11.52 -15.98 -10.63
CA ASP A 58 10.43 -15.89 -9.66
C ASP A 58 10.37 -14.49 -9.00
N ILE A 59 11.51 -13.99 -8.52
CA ILE A 59 11.62 -12.65 -7.90
C ILE A 59 11.19 -11.55 -8.88
N LEU A 60 11.67 -11.59 -10.11
CA LEU A 60 11.34 -10.59 -11.13
C LEU A 60 9.86 -10.65 -11.54
N ASN A 61 9.28 -11.85 -11.65
CA ASN A 61 7.85 -11.99 -11.91
C ASN A 61 6.99 -11.44 -10.76
N ARG A 62 7.42 -11.64 -9.50
CA ARG A 62 6.77 -11.05 -8.33
C ARG A 62 6.87 -9.52 -8.38
N ALA A 63 8.06 -8.98 -8.67
CA ALA A 63 8.29 -7.55 -8.83
C ALA A 63 7.41 -6.94 -9.94
N ALA A 64 7.25 -7.64 -11.06
CA ALA A 64 6.39 -7.22 -12.16
C ALA A 64 4.90 -7.26 -11.77
N LYS A 65 4.46 -8.33 -11.09
CA LYS A 65 3.08 -8.45 -10.59
C LYS A 65 2.72 -7.32 -9.61
N VAL A 66 3.70 -6.87 -8.86
CA VAL A 66 3.57 -5.74 -7.92
C VAL A 66 3.66 -4.39 -8.61
N GLY A 67 4.27 -4.32 -9.80
CA GLY A 67 4.35 -3.11 -10.62
C GLY A 67 5.58 -2.24 -10.36
N TRP A 68 6.70 -2.82 -9.87
CA TRP A 68 7.96 -2.08 -9.76
C TRP A 68 9.11 -2.63 -10.63
N ALA A 69 8.82 -3.68 -11.43
CA ALA A 69 9.71 -4.15 -12.49
C ALA A 69 8.89 -4.52 -13.74
N GLU A 70 9.53 -4.48 -14.90
CA GLU A 70 8.95 -4.95 -16.15
C GLU A 70 10.01 -5.60 -17.04
N PRO A 71 9.65 -6.59 -17.87
CA PRO A 71 10.54 -7.11 -18.88
C PRO A 71 10.79 -6.05 -19.96
N LYS A 72 12.04 -5.95 -20.40
CA LYS A 72 12.41 -5.07 -21.52
C LYS A 72 12.13 -5.74 -22.85
N PRO A 73 11.74 -4.97 -23.89
CA PRO A 73 11.77 -5.46 -25.26
C PRO A 73 13.18 -5.96 -25.62
N GLY A 74 13.25 -7.23 -26.07
CA GLY A 74 14.47 -7.92 -26.43
C GLY A 74 15.07 -8.70 -25.28
N TYR A 75 15.78 -8.07 -24.34
CA TYR A 75 16.44 -8.81 -23.26
C TYR A 75 16.60 -7.96 -21.98
N GLY A 76 16.41 -8.60 -20.85
CA GLY A 76 16.60 -8.03 -19.53
C GLY A 76 15.33 -7.43 -18.93
N TRP A 77 15.51 -6.68 -17.85
CA TRP A 77 14.45 -6.12 -17.03
C TRP A 77 14.71 -4.63 -16.76
N ARG A 78 13.65 -3.89 -16.52
CA ARG A 78 13.71 -2.51 -16.05
C ARG A 78 12.95 -2.39 -14.74
N PHE A 79 13.60 -1.79 -13.75
CA PHE A 79 12.91 -1.35 -12.53
C PHE A 79 12.22 -0.02 -12.80
N LEU A 80 10.98 0.07 -12.35
CA LEU A 80 10.14 1.24 -12.54
C LEU A 80 10.36 2.25 -11.41
N ASP A 81 10.09 3.52 -11.71
CA ASP A 81 10.14 4.56 -10.70
C ASP A 81 9.08 4.30 -9.62
N VAL A 82 9.56 4.20 -8.39
CA VAL A 82 8.73 4.05 -7.19
C VAL A 82 9.07 5.19 -6.23
N ALA A 83 8.19 5.45 -5.28
CA ALA A 83 8.51 6.39 -4.21
C ALA A 83 9.69 5.86 -3.40
N LYS A 84 10.87 6.43 -3.61
CA LYS A 84 12.11 6.10 -2.88
C LYS A 84 12.38 7.07 -1.76
N THR A 85 11.79 8.25 -1.85
CA THR A 85 12.01 9.33 -0.90
C THR A 85 10.72 9.68 -0.16
N PRO A 86 10.86 10.28 1.00
CA PRO A 86 9.79 10.82 1.81
C PRO A 86 8.89 11.79 1.06
N GLU A 87 9.52 12.68 0.33
CA GLU A 87 8.85 13.72 -0.44
C GLU A 87 7.99 13.10 -1.55
N ALA A 88 8.50 12.07 -2.23
CA ALA A 88 7.74 11.32 -3.23
C ALA A 88 6.53 10.62 -2.59
N LEU A 89 6.71 10.02 -1.40
CA LEU A 89 5.59 9.44 -0.65
C LEU A 89 4.58 10.50 -0.22
N GLU A 90 5.03 11.66 0.27
CA GLU A 90 4.14 12.79 0.62
C GLU A 90 3.29 13.23 -0.56
N GLN A 91 3.89 13.32 -1.76
CA GLN A 91 3.16 13.69 -2.98
C GLN A 91 2.08 12.66 -3.32
N ILE A 92 2.37 11.36 -3.17
CA ILE A 92 1.38 10.31 -3.35
C ILE A 92 0.21 10.49 -2.36
N TYR A 93 0.50 10.72 -1.08
CA TYR A 93 -0.55 10.93 -0.08
C TYR A 93 -1.36 12.20 -0.32
N LYS A 94 -0.77 13.26 -0.89
CA LYS A 94 -1.51 14.47 -1.31
C LYS A 94 -2.53 14.15 -2.39
N VAL A 95 -2.16 13.38 -3.42
CA VAL A 95 -3.11 12.97 -4.48
C VAL A 95 -4.20 12.08 -3.90
N ARG A 96 -3.86 11.09 -3.08
CA ARG A 96 -4.83 10.23 -2.39
C ARG A 96 -5.83 11.03 -1.55
N SER A 97 -5.36 12.05 -0.84
CA SER A 97 -6.21 12.93 -0.02
C SER A 97 -7.17 13.81 -0.83
N LEU A 98 -6.97 13.92 -2.14
CA LEU A 98 -7.90 14.58 -3.05
C LEU A 98 -8.91 13.59 -3.63
N ILE A 99 -8.45 12.44 -4.10
CA ILE A 99 -9.28 11.51 -4.87
C ILE A 99 -10.12 10.58 -4.00
N GLU A 100 -9.59 10.07 -2.87
CA GLU A 100 -10.32 9.08 -2.08
C GLU A 100 -11.52 9.68 -1.32
N PRO A 101 -11.41 10.85 -0.67
CA PRO A 101 -12.59 11.52 -0.13
C PRO A 101 -13.62 11.92 -1.20
N ALA A 102 -13.15 12.37 -2.38
CA ALA A 102 -14.04 12.75 -3.48
C ALA A 102 -14.84 11.55 -4.01
N ALA A 103 -14.21 10.39 -4.11
CA ALA A 103 -14.87 9.15 -4.53
C ALA A 103 -16.02 8.73 -3.59
N LEU A 104 -15.92 9.01 -2.29
CA LEU A 104 -17.00 8.74 -1.32
C LEU A 104 -18.19 9.69 -1.47
N LEU A 105 -18.00 10.84 -2.12
CA LEU A 105 -19.00 11.89 -2.32
C LEU A 105 -19.64 11.85 -3.70
N GLU A 106 -19.29 10.87 -4.54
CA GLU A 106 -19.93 10.73 -5.86
C GLU A 106 -21.42 10.46 -5.73
N SER A 107 -22.23 11.09 -6.60
CA SER A 107 -23.68 10.94 -6.61
C SER A 107 -24.13 9.50 -6.86
N ASP A 108 -23.33 8.76 -7.60
CA ASP A 108 -23.59 7.39 -8.02
C ASP A 108 -22.90 6.36 -7.10
N PHE A 109 -22.48 6.79 -5.89
CA PHE A 109 -21.83 5.90 -4.92
C PHE A 109 -22.75 4.73 -4.56
N ASN A 110 -22.27 3.52 -4.81
CA ASN A 110 -23.01 2.28 -4.58
C ASN A 110 -22.80 1.77 -3.13
N HIS A 111 -23.85 1.75 -2.31
CA HIS A 111 -23.82 1.20 -0.96
C HIS A 111 -23.99 -0.33 -0.98
N ASP A 112 -23.14 -1.04 -1.71
CA ASP A 112 -23.11 -2.49 -1.78
C ASP A 112 -22.83 -3.09 -0.38
N LEU A 113 -23.85 -3.65 0.25
CA LEU A 113 -23.79 -4.19 1.61
C LEU A 113 -22.91 -5.43 1.72
N ASP A 114 -22.73 -6.20 0.65
CA ASP A 114 -21.85 -7.37 0.65
C ASP A 114 -20.39 -6.93 0.68
N VAL A 115 -20.02 -5.94 -0.13
CA VAL A 115 -18.68 -5.34 -0.12
C VAL A 115 -18.41 -4.68 1.22
N LEU A 116 -19.31 -3.83 1.70
CA LEU A 116 -19.16 -3.11 2.96
C LEU A 116 -19.12 -4.07 4.16
N GLY A 117 -19.95 -5.11 4.15
CA GLY A 117 -19.95 -6.16 5.18
C GLY A 117 -18.66 -6.96 5.22
N ARG A 118 -18.07 -7.28 4.07
CA ARG A 118 -16.74 -7.91 3.98
C ARG A 118 -15.65 -7.01 4.55
N LEU A 119 -15.61 -5.74 4.14
CA LEU A 119 -14.64 -4.77 4.65
C LEU A 119 -14.76 -4.62 6.18
N LYS A 120 -15.98 -4.54 6.71
CA LYS A 120 -16.23 -4.44 8.15
C LYS A 120 -15.64 -5.65 8.89
N ARG A 121 -15.99 -6.86 8.47
CA ARG A 121 -15.49 -8.11 9.10
C ARG A 121 -13.97 -8.16 9.08
N GLU A 122 -13.34 -7.86 7.95
CA GLU A 122 -11.88 -7.87 7.83
C GLU A 122 -11.20 -6.91 8.83
N GLN A 123 -11.73 -5.69 9.03
CA GLN A 123 -11.16 -4.78 10.02
C GLN A 123 -11.39 -5.28 11.46
N GLN A 124 -12.54 -5.90 11.76
CA GLN A 124 -12.82 -6.50 13.07
C GLN A 124 -11.87 -7.66 13.36
N ASP A 125 -11.60 -8.53 12.40
CA ASP A 125 -10.67 -9.65 12.54
C ASP A 125 -9.24 -9.16 12.80
N LEU A 126 -8.81 -8.11 12.09
CA LEU A 126 -7.52 -7.47 12.34
C LEU A 126 -7.41 -6.94 13.77
N LEU A 127 -8.41 -6.20 14.23
CA LEU A 127 -8.45 -5.64 15.58
C LEU A 127 -8.55 -6.72 16.67
N SER A 128 -9.11 -7.89 16.36
CA SER A 128 -9.27 -9.03 17.28
C SER A 128 -8.01 -9.88 17.44
N GLY A 129 -6.89 -9.50 16.80
CA GLY A 129 -5.59 -10.14 17.00
C GLY A 129 -4.85 -10.52 15.72
N ALA A 130 -5.49 -10.50 14.55
CA ALA A 130 -4.82 -10.85 13.28
C ALA A 130 -3.67 -9.89 12.93
N ILE A 131 -3.66 -8.65 13.47
CA ILE A 131 -2.52 -7.72 13.34
C ILE A 131 -1.23 -8.34 13.87
N GLU A 132 -1.27 -9.12 14.95
CA GLU A 132 -0.07 -9.70 15.56
C GLU A 132 0.42 -10.96 14.85
N THR A 133 -0.47 -11.68 14.18
CA THR A 133 -0.18 -13.00 13.61
C THR A 133 0.07 -13.01 12.11
N LEU A 134 -0.57 -12.09 11.37
CA LEU A 134 -0.42 -12.04 9.92
C LEU A 134 0.98 -11.55 9.49
N PRO A 135 1.53 -12.07 8.38
CA PRO A 135 2.75 -11.55 7.78
C PRO A 135 2.62 -10.07 7.38
N ALA A 136 3.74 -9.34 7.35
CA ALA A 136 3.76 -7.92 7.04
C ALA A 136 3.17 -7.57 5.67
N ASP A 137 3.42 -8.42 4.66
CA ASP A 137 2.86 -8.23 3.31
C ASP A 137 1.34 -8.46 3.26
N ALA A 138 0.81 -9.38 4.08
CA ALA A 138 -0.63 -9.59 4.20
C ALA A 138 -1.32 -8.38 4.82
N LEU A 139 -0.73 -7.79 5.87
CA LEU A 139 -1.21 -6.54 6.48
C LEU A 139 -1.19 -5.38 5.48
N LEU A 140 -0.12 -5.26 4.70
CA LEU A 140 -0.02 -4.23 3.66
C LEU A 140 -1.08 -4.44 2.58
N LYS A 141 -1.25 -5.68 2.10
CA LYS A 141 -2.27 -6.04 1.10
C LYS A 141 -3.68 -5.75 1.61
N SER A 142 -3.97 -6.07 2.87
CA SER A 142 -5.27 -5.77 3.50
C SER A 142 -5.56 -4.28 3.50
N GLY A 143 -4.60 -3.44 3.93
CA GLY A 143 -4.75 -1.99 3.90
C GLY A 143 -4.94 -1.41 2.49
N ILE A 144 -4.22 -1.92 1.50
CA ILE A 144 -4.37 -1.53 0.09
C ILE A 144 -5.77 -1.89 -0.41
N ARG A 145 -6.19 -3.15 -0.20
CA ARG A 145 -7.49 -3.65 -0.63
C ARG A 145 -8.64 -2.90 0.01
N PHE A 146 -8.54 -2.54 1.29
CA PHE A 146 -9.54 -1.72 1.95
C PHE A 146 -9.86 -0.45 1.16
N HIS A 147 -8.84 0.32 0.83
CA HIS A 147 -9.01 1.56 0.08
C HIS A 147 -9.53 1.31 -1.34
N GLU A 148 -8.99 0.31 -2.04
CA GLU A 148 -9.39 -0.02 -3.41
C GLU A 148 -10.85 -0.49 -3.49
N ASP A 149 -11.27 -1.39 -2.59
CA ASP A 149 -12.64 -1.90 -2.55
C ASP A 149 -13.63 -0.79 -2.18
N LEU A 150 -13.31 0.05 -1.19
CA LEU A 150 -14.16 1.15 -0.79
C LEU A 150 -14.32 2.19 -1.92
N ILE A 151 -13.23 2.55 -2.59
CA ILE A 151 -13.23 3.53 -3.69
C ILE A 151 -13.88 2.95 -4.95
N SER A 152 -13.84 1.63 -5.15
CA SER A 152 -14.55 0.99 -6.27
C SER A 152 -16.06 1.21 -6.25
N LEU A 153 -16.63 1.50 -5.10
CA LEU A 153 -18.05 1.78 -4.91
C LEU A 153 -18.47 3.17 -5.43
N SER A 154 -17.51 4.03 -5.80
CA SER A 154 -17.80 5.38 -6.31
C SER A 154 -18.57 5.42 -7.63
N GLY A 155 -18.70 4.31 -8.35
CA GLY A 155 -19.26 4.29 -9.71
C GLY A 155 -18.31 4.84 -10.79
N ASN A 156 -17.23 5.54 -10.40
CA ASN A 156 -16.25 6.11 -11.32
C ASN A 156 -14.96 5.28 -11.34
N PRO A 157 -14.70 4.51 -12.42
CA PRO A 157 -13.54 3.60 -12.48
C PRO A 157 -12.19 4.31 -12.49
N HIS A 158 -12.16 5.61 -12.82
CA HIS A 158 -10.91 6.36 -12.89
C HIS A 158 -10.30 6.60 -11.51
N TYR A 159 -11.10 6.77 -10.45
CA TYR A 159 -10.58 6.85 -9.07
C TYR A 159 -9.80 5.59 -8.69
N LEU A 160 -10.39 4.43 -8.96
CA LEU A 160 -9.75 3.14 -8.68
C LEU A 160 -8.48 2.94 -9.52
N LEU A 161 -8.51 3.32 -10.80
CA LEU A 161 -7.35 3.22 -11.68
C LEU A 161 -6.16 4.03 -11.14
N ILE A 162 -6.40 5.30 -10.81
CA ILE A 162 -5.37 6.19 -10.27
C ILE A 162 -4.87 5.66 -8.92
N LEU A 163 -5.78 5.25 -8.02
CA LEU A 163 -5.42 4.71 -6.72
C LEU A 163 -4.52 3.48 -6.83
N LYS A 164 -4.81 2.56 -7.74
CA LYS A 164 -3.97 1.37 -7.99
C LYS A 164 -2.56 1.74 -8.45
N GLN A 165 -2.43 2.73 -9.33
CA GLN A 165 -1.12 3.23 -9.75
C GLN A 165 -0.33 3.83 -8.56
N LEU A 166 -0.97 4.66 -7.75
CA LEU A 166 -0.35 5.24 -6.55
C LEU A 166 0.04 4.16 -5.53
N ASN A 167 -0.80 3.12 -5.36
CA ASN A 167 -0.50 2.00 -4.48
C ASN A 167 0.74 1.21 -4.95
N ASN A 168 0.88 0.98 -6.26
CA ASN A 168 2.08 0.34 -6.81
C ASN A 168 3.34 1.18 -6.56
N MET A 169 3.27 2.50 -6.78
CA MET A 169 4.42 3.40 -6.58
C MET A 169 4.89 3.46 -5.12
N ARG A 170 3.98 3.38 -4.13
CA ARG A 170 4.33 3.47 -2.70
C ARG A 170 4.65 2.14 -2.02
N ARG A 171 4.43 1.01 -2.70
CA ARG A 171 4.41 -0.32 -2.08
C ARG A 171 5.69 -0.68 -1.35
N LEU A 172 6.85 -0.45 -1.97
CA LEU A 172 8.14 -0.82 -1.37
C LEU A 172 8.44 -0.02 -0.11
N ILE A 173 8.23 1.28 -0.14
CA ILE A 173 8.46 2.14 1.03
C ILE A 173 7.43 1.88 2.15
N GLU A 174 6.21 1.53 1.80
CA GLU A 174 5.17 1.14 2.76
C GLU A 174 5.50 -0.17 3.47
N TYR A 175 6.09 -1.11 2.75
CA TYR A 175 6.50 -2.37 3.33
C TYR A 175 7.50 -2.18 4.49
N ARG A 176 8.48 -1.28 4.34
CA ARG A 176 9.39 -0.91 5.44
C ARG A 176 8.64 -0.45 6.68
N ALA A 177 7.55 0.29 6.52
CA ALA A 177 6.77 0.80 7.63
C ALA A 177 5.92 -0.27 8.34
N MET A 178 5.79 -1.49 7.80
CA MET A 178 5.06 -2.59 8.44
C MET A 178 5.76 -3.16 9.68
N ILE A 179 7.01 -2.79 9.95
CA ILE A 179 7.74 -3.18 11.17
C ILE A 179 7.01 -2.69 12.43
N ASP A 180 6.40 -1.51 12.41
CA ASP A 180 5.60 -0.99 13.51
C ASP A 180 4.13 -1.42 13.39
N ARG A 181 3.79 -2.54 14.01
CA ARG A 181 2.42 -3.08 14.03
C ARG A 181 1.47 -2.27 14.90
N LYS A 182 1.95 -1.57 15.93
CA LYS A 182 1.09 -0.82 16.87
C LYS A 182 0.26 0.24 16.18
N ARG A 183 0.81 0.89 15.16
CA ARG A 183 0.08 1.89 14.35
C ARG A 183 -1.10 1.30 13.59
N MET A 184 -1.08 -0.02 13.29
CA MET A 184 -2.13 -0.69 12.54
C MET A 184 -3.46 -0.70 13.28
N TYR A 185 -3.45 -0.80 14.62
CA TYR A 185 -4.66 -0.75 15.43
C TYR A 185 -5.45 0.54 15.20
N GLY A 186 -4.77 1.69 15.25
CA GLY A 186 -5.41 2.98 14.95
C GLY A 186 -5.93 3.06 13.51
N GLN A 187 -5.17 2.54 12.54
CA GLN A 187 -5.59 2.53 11.14
C GLN A 187 -6.83 1.66 10.92
N CYS A 188 -6.83 0.44 11.46
CA CYS A 188 -7.96 -0.48 11.33
C CYS A 188 -9.21 0.06 12.05
N ALA A 189 -9.07 0.73 13.21
CA ALA A 189 -10.17 1.38 13.88
C ALA A 189 -10.77 2.53 13.05
N GLU A 190 -9.92 3.36 12.43
CA GLU A 190 -10.35 4.40 11.50
C GLU A 190 -11.06 3.81 10.27
N HIS A 191 -10.54 2.70 9.69
CA HIS A 191 -11.16 1.99 8.58
C HIS A 191 -12.54 1.43 8.96
N LEU A 192 -12.64 0.77 10.11
CA LEU A 192 -13.92 0.24 10.61
C LEU A 192 -14.96 1.36 10.73
N ARG A 193 -14.58 2.49 11.33
CA ARG A 193 -15.49 3.63 11.49
C ARG A 193 -15.90 4.24 10.14
N MET A 194 -15.00 4.28 9.14
CA MET A 194 -15.37 4.74 7.78
C MET A 194 -16.45 3.86 7.16
N VAL A 195 -16.30 2.53 7.26
CA VAL A 195 -17.31 1.60 6.72
C VAL A 195 -18.64 1.77 7.44
N GLU A 196 -18.65 1.94 8.76
CA GLU A 196 -19.87 2.17 9.52
C GLU A 196 -20.59 3.45 9.06
N LEU A 197 -19.86 4.54 8.89
CA LEU A 197 -20.41 5.80 8.38
C LEU A 197 -21.01 5.64 6.97
N VAL A 198 -20.34 4.90 6.08
CA VAL A 198 -20.87 4.62 4.75
C VAL A 198 -22.14 3.77 4.81
N VAL A 199 -22.18 2.73 5.65
CA VAL A 199 -23.40 1.90 5.87
C VAL A 199 -24.56 2.73 6.41
N GLU A 200 -24.26 3.73 7.26
CA GLU A 200 -25.26 4.68 7.80
C GLU A 200 -25.69 5.75 6.77
N GLY A 201 -25.12 5.77 5.55
CA GLY A 201 -25.37 6.81 4.55
C GLY A 201 -24.65 8.14 4.82
N ASN A 202 -23.76 8.19 5.80
CA ASN A 202 -23.03 9.38 6.22
C ASN A 202 -21.71 9.57 5.42
N ASN A 203 -21.82 9.57 4.08
CA ASN A 203 -20.65 9.64 3.18
C ASN A 203 -19.81 10.89 3.39
N LEU A 204 -20.41 12.04 3.77
CA LEU A 204 -19.68 13.26 4.05
C LEU A 204 -18.73 13.10 5.24
N GLU A 205 -19.21 12.52 6.33
CA GLU A 205 -18.37 12.25 7.51
C GLU A 205 -17.32 11.20 7.23
N ALA A 206 -17.65 10.16 6.43
CA ALA A 206 -16.69 9.16 5.97
C ALA A 206 -15.56 9.80 5.14
N ALA A 207 -15.89 10.75 4.24
CA ALA A 207 -14.92 11.50 3.43
C ALA A 207 -14.01 12.38 4.30
N HIS A 208 -14.56 13.07 5.31
CA HIS A 208 -13.78 13.83 6.28
C HIS A 208 -12.85 12.91 7.09
N LEU A 209 -13.32 11.76 7.54
CA LEU A 209 -12.50 10.78 8.24
C LEU A 209 -11.40 10.20 7.33
N MET A 210 -11.70 9.89 6.07
CA MET A 210 -10.73 9.44 5.07
C MET A 210 -9.59 10.46 4.92
N LYS A 211 -9.90 11.74 4.78
CA LYS A 211 -8.89 12.80 4.66
C LYS A 211 -7.98 12.87 5.90
N ARG A 212 -8.55 12.81 7.11
CA ARG A 212 -7.77 12.77 8.36
C ARG A 212 -6.93 11.50 8.47
N HIS A 213 -7.51 10.35 8.13
CA HIS A 213 -6.82 9.05 8.09
C HIS A 213 -5.58 9.09 7.21
N LEU A 214 -5.68 9.58 5.99
CA LEU A 214 -4.56 9.67 5.05
C LEU A 214 -3.46 10.60 5.56
N SER A 215 -3.82 11.77 6.07
CA SER A 215 -2.86 12.72 6.66
C SER A 215 -2.17 12.13 7.90
N GLY A 216 -2.93 11.50 8.79
CA GLY A 216 -2.41 10.84 9.98
C GLY A 216 -1.56 9.60 9.64
N SER A 217 -1.94 8.85 8.63
CA SER A 217 -1.17 7.68 8.16
C SER A 217 0.20 8.08 7.64
N PHE A 218 0.31 9.15 6.88
CA PHE A 218 1.60 9.68 6.44
C PHE A 218 2.44 10.15 7.63
N ALA A 219 1.86 10.96 8.54
CA ALA A 219 2.57 11.46 9.71
C ALA A 219 3.12 10.35 10.62
N ARG A 220 2.37 9.27 10.81
CA ARG A 220 2.81 8.10 11.62
C ARG A 220 3.94 7.31 10.97
N LYS A 221 4.08 7.33 9.65
CA LYS A 221 5.14 6.63 8.90
C LYS A 221 6.41 7.45 8.78
N SER A 222 6.30 8.75 8.76
CA SER A 222 7.39 9.69 8.59
C SER A 222 8.61 9.39 9.49
N PRO A 223 8.46 9.19 10.81
CA PRO A 223 9.59 8.86 11.69
C PRO A 223 10.24 7.51 11.37
N ILE A 224 9.43 6.48 11.05
CA ILE A 224 9.90 5.12 10.75
C ILE A 224 10.77 5.11 9.48
N LEU A 225 10.45 5.98 8.53
CA LEU A 225 11.15 6.13 7.26
C LEU A 225 12.35 7.08 7.34
N GLY A 226 12.74 7.51 8.55
CA GLY A 226 13.85 8.45 8.76
C GLY A 226 13.52 9.89 8.32
N LEU A 227 12.23 10.23 8.24
CA LEU A 227 11.74 11.52 7.81
C LEU A 227 11.74 12.52 8.96
N ARG A 228 12.64 13.48 8.94
CA ARG A 228 12.53 14.62 9.87
C ARG A 228 11.37 15.54 9.42
N PRO A 229 10.55 16.04 10.36
CA PRO A 229 9.57 17.07 10.06
C PRO A 229 10.23 18.28 9.39
N LYS A 230 9.56 18.89 8.39
CA LYS A 230 10.07 20.07 7.67
C LYS A 230 10.51 21.23 8.57
N ALA A 231 9.96 21.34 9.77
CA ALA A 231 10.33 22.36 10.75
C ALA A 231 11.79 22.25 11.23
N GLU A 232 12.35 21.06 11.30
CA GLU A 232 13.74 20.86 11.73
C GLU A 232 14.75 21.06 10.58
N LYS A 233 14.37 20.79 9.33
CA LYS A 233 15.22 21.08 8.16
C LYS A 233 15.48 22.57 7.98
N ASN A 234 14.46 23.41 8.18
CA ASN A 234 14.60 24.88 8.06
C ASN A 234 15.42 25.49 9.20
N ALA A 235 15.51 24.83 10.36
CA ALA A 235 16.33 25.31 11.49
C ALA A 235 17.83 25.06 11.24
N GLU A 236 18.20 23.94 10.61
CA GLU A 236 19.61 23.64 10.29
C GLU A 236 20.13 24.44 9.07
N GLU A 237 19.29 24.75 8.07
CA GLU A 237 19.67 25.60 6.94
C GLU A 237 19.86 27.07 7.35
N ASN A 238 19.11 27.57 8.33
CA ASN A 238 19.27 28.95 8.83
C ASN A 238 20.45 29.14 9.80
N VAL A 239 21.10 28.08 10.25
CA VAL A 239 22.29 28.17 11.15
C VAL A 239 23.60 28.24 10.34
N ARG A 240 23.57 27.98 9.04
CA ARG A 240 24.74 28.12 8.16
C ARG A 240 24.74 29.47 7.43
N LEU A 241 24.87 30.57 8.17
CA LEU A 241 25.31 31.83 7.59
C LEU A 241 26.85 31.82 7.65
N PRO A 242 27.53 32.22 6.57
CA PRO A 242 28.99 32.32 6.57
C PRO A 242 29.39 33.48 7.47
N GLU A 243 30.29 33.22 8.39
CA GLU A 243 31.09 34.28 9.02
C GLU A 243 32.05 34.81 7.91
N GLU A 244 31.98 36.13 7.68
CA GLU A 244 32.94 36.86 6.89
C GLU A 244 34.36 36.89 7.54
#